data_a3e508399400b764a67d9e355e29d277
#
_entry.id   a3e508399400b764a67d9e355e29d277
#
_cell.length_a   1.000
_cell.length_b   1.000
_cell.length_c   1.000
_cell.angle_alpha   90.00
_cell.angle_beta   90.00
_cell.angle_gamma   90.00
#
_symmetry.space_group_name_H-M   'P 1'
#
loop_
_entity.id
_entity.type
_entity.pdbx_description
1 polymer ?
#
loop_
_entity_poly.entity_id
_entity_poly.type
_entity_poly.pdbx_seq_one_letter_code
_entity_poly.pdbx_strand_id
1 'polypeptide(L)'
;MEQEFKLSVYDVMQDPTPSGRTSEDGSPAGDTIRKLILDNWDKHEKISIYFDGIMKMTRPFCDEAFGKILEERTLEEFNDKLHFPDANDNILKELNSALKIRMKIIKSKKEREDMAGG
;
A
#
# COMPACT_ATOMS: atom_id res chain seq x y z
N MET A 1 -23.90 1.83 -4.14
CA MET A 1 -22.45 1.77 -3.81
C MET A 1 -22.21 0.61 -2.87
N GLU A 2 -21.25 -0.23 -3.16
CA GLU A 2 -20.89 -1.34 -2.29
C GLU A 2 -20.16 -0.82 -1.05
N GLN A 3 -20.45 -1.43 0.10
CA GLN A 3 -19.85 -1.00 1.35
C GLN A 3 -18.40 -1.43 1.51
N GLU A 4 -18.08 -2.60 0.98
CA GLU A 4 -16.73 -3.16 1.17
C GLU A 4 -16.15 -3.70 -0.13
N PHE A 5 -14.91 -3.34 -0.41
CA PHE A 5 -14.11 -3.95 -1.47
C PHE A 5 -13.08 -4.87 -0.82
N LYS A 6 -13.08 -6.14 -1.20
CA LYS A 6 -12.14 -7.13 -0.67
C LYS A 6 -11.04 -7.40 -1.70
N LEU A 7 -9.79 -7.27 -1.27
CA LEU A 7 -8.63 -7.49 -2.12
C LEU A 7 -7.71 -8.53 -1.49
N SER A 8 -7.45 -9.61 -2.22
CA SER A 8 -6.46 -10.60 -1.80
C SER A 8 -5.15 -10.32 -2.53
N VAL A 9 -4.10 -10.02 -1.78
CA VAL A 9 -2.78 -9.74 -2.37
C VAL A 9 -2.27 -10.97 -3.12
N TYR A 10 -2.46 -12.16 -2.55
CA TYR A 10 -2.04 -13.40 -3.20
C TYR A 10 -2.78 -13.65 -4.51
N ASP A 11 -4.09 -13.41 -4.53
CA ASP A 11 -4.88 -13.62 -5.75
C ASP A 11 -4.38 -12.74 -6.90
N VAL A 12 -3.96 -11.52 -6.60
CA VAL A 12 -3.42 -10.60 -7.60
C VAL A 12 -2.00 -10.99 -8.00
N MET A 13 -1.13 -11.22 -7.01
CA MET A 13 0.29 -11.43 -7.25
C MET A 13 0.65 -12.84 -7.66
N GLN A 14 -0.07 -13.85 -7.19
CA GLN A 14 0.21 -15.28 -7.40
C GLN A 14 1.65 -15.64 -6.97
N ASP A 15 2.14 -14.97 -5.93
CA ASP A 15 3.49 -15.13 -5.39
C ASP A 15 3.43 -14.95 -3.88
N PRO A 16 3.88 -15.96 -3.10
CA PRO A 16 3.85 -15.85 -1.63
C PRO A 16 4.86 -14.85 -1.07
N THR A 17 5.83 -14.41 -1.89
CA THR A 17 6.85 -13.44 -1.47
C THR A 17 7.00 -12.31 -2.51
N PRO A 18 5.94 -11.51 -2.74
CA PRO A 18 5.98 -10.50 -3.78
C PRO A 18 7.08 -9.46 -3.51
N SER A 19 7.79 -9.05 -4.56
CA SER A 19 8.99 -8.22 -4.40
C SER A 19 9.07 -7.00 -5.32
N GLY A 20 8.43 -7.01 -6.47
CA GLY A 20 8.61 -5.96 -7.49
C GLY A 20 7.83 -4.69 -7.21
N ARG A 21 8.42 -3.54 -7.57
CA ARG A 21 7.74 -2.23 -7.45
C ARG A 21 6.79 -1.99 -8.61
N THR A 22 7.28 -2.12 -9.83
CA THR A 22 6.54 -1.73 -11.01
C THR A 22 6.29 -2.93 -11.90
N SER A 23 5.10 -2.94 -12.53
CA SER A 23 4.72 -3.99 -13.45
C SER A 23 5.62 -3.96 -14.69
N GLU A 24 6.24 -5.10 -14.97
CA GLU A 24 7.02 -5.32 -16.19
C GLU A 24 6.43 -6.55 -16.86
N ASP A 25 6.50 -6.61 -18.18
CA ASP A 25 6.02 -7.77 -18.97
C ASP A 25 4.54 -8.10 -18.74
N GLY A 26 3.76 -7.16 -18.20
CA GLY A 26 2.38 -7.42 -17.85
C GLY A 26 2.19 -8.19 -16.54
N SER A 27 3.28 -8.55 -15.86
CA SER A 27 3.20 -9.23 -14.56
C SER A 27 2.81 -8.24 -13.46
N PRO A 28 1.97 -8.64 -12.49
CA PRO A 28 1.58 -7.74 -11.42
C PRO A 28 2.76 -7.43 -10.49
N ALA A 29 2.72 -6.25 -9.90
CA ALA A 29 3.74 -5.78 -8.95
C ALA A 29 3.08 -4.88 -7.90
N GLY A 30 3.88 -4.19 -7.10
CA GLY A 30 3.37 -3.29 -6.06
C GLY A 30 2.44 -2.22 -6.60
N ASP A 31 2.79 -1.64 -7.76
CA ASP A 31 1.96 -0.62 -8.40
C ASP A 31 0.59 -1.15 -8.81
N THR A 32 0.48 -2.45 -9.12
CA THR A 32 -0.80 -3.09 -9.43
C THR A 32 -1.73 -3.05 -8.22
N ILE A 33 -1.20 -3.40 -7.06
CA ILE A 33 -1.96 -3.38 -5.80
C ILE A 33 -2.40 -1.94 -5.49
N ARG A 34 -1.48 -0.98 -5.56
CA ARG A 34 -1.81 0.42 -5.27
C ARG A 34 -2.90 0.94 -6.21
N LYS A 35 -2.80 0.63 -7.48
CA LYS A 35 -3.80 1.07 -8.47
C LYS A 35 -5.18 0.51 -8.14
N LEU A 36 -5.27 -0.77 -7.78
CA LEU A 36 -6.54 -1.39 -7.40
C LEU A 36 -7.14 -0.69 -6.18
N ILE A 37 -6.32 -0.39 -5.19
CA ILE A 37 -6.77 0.31 -3.98
C ILE A 37 -7.30 1.70 -4.32
N LEU A 38 -6.52 2.48 -5.04
CA LEU A 38 -6.87 3.86 -5.37
C LEU A 38 -8.08 3.94 -6.31
N ASP A 39 -8.17 3.04 -7.27
CA ASP A 39 -9.31 2.99 -8.20
C ASP A 39 -10.63 2.67 -7.48
N ASN A 40 -10.56 2.00 -6.34
CA ASN A 40 -11.74 1.64 -5.55
C ASN A 40 -11.97 2.54 -4.34
N TRP A 41 -11.09 3.52 -4.12
CA TRP A 41 -11.13 4.36 -2.91
C TRP A 41 -12.46 5.08 -2.71
N ASP A 42 -12.96 5.72 -3.76
CA ASP A 42 -14.19 6.50 -3.67
C ASP A 42 -15.45 5.70 -4.00
N LYS A 43 -15.29 4.45 -4.41
CA LYS A 43 -16.40 3.56 -4.80
C LYS A 43 -16.93 2.74 -3.65
N HIS A 44 -16.16 2.63 -2.57
CA HIS A 44 -16.49 1.77 -1.42
C HIS A 44 -16.21 2.53 -0.13
N GLU A 45 -16.97 2.22 0.90
CA GLU A 45 -16.75 2.82 2.23
C GLU A 45 -15.50 2.24 2.89
N LYS A 46 -15.20 0.97 2.59
CA LYS A 46 -14.15 0.22 3.25
C LYS A 46 -13.43 -0.67 2.25
N ILE A 47 -12.11 -0.74 2.37
CA ILE A 47 -11.29 -1.65 1.58
C ILE A 47 -10.59 -2.60 2.55
N SER A 48 -10.90 -3.89 2.43
CA SER A 48 -10.29 -4.92 3.27
C SER A 48 -9.25 -5.69 2.46
N ILE A 49 -8.03 -5.71 2.95
CA ILE A 49 -6.89 -6.31 2.25
C ILE A 49 -6.46 -7.57 3.00
N TYR A 50 -6.47 -8.68 2.28
CA TYR A 50 -6.18 -10.00 2.84
C TYR A 50 -4.80 -10.48 2.39
N PHE A 51 -4.10 -11.13 3.30
CA PHE A 51 -2.74 -11.63 3.09
C PHE A 51 -2.63 -13.14 3.12
N ASP A 52 -3.76 -13.86 3.18
CA ASP A 52 -3.72 -15.32 3.12
C ASP A 52 -2.96 -15.76 1.88
N GLY A 53 -1.99 -16.65 2.06
CA GLY A 53 -1.11 -17.09 0.98
C GLY A 53 0.19 -16.27 0.85
N ILE A 54 0.27 -15.13 1.51
CA ILE A 54 1.47 -14.29 1.52
C ILE A 54 2.32 -14.65 2.73
N MET A 55 3.57 -15.04 2.48
CA MET A 55 4.51 -15.35 3.54
C MET A 55 5.30 -14.11 3.98
N LYS A 56 5.70 -13.30 3.02
CA LYS A 56 6.56 -12.15 3.27
C LYS A 56 6.45 -11.17 2.10
N MET A 57 6.54 -9.88 2.39
CA MET A 57 6.63 -8.85 1.38
C MET A 57 8.01 -8.19 1.47
N THR A 58 8.63 -7.90 0.32
CA THR A 58 9.87 -7.12 0.34
C THR A 58 9.54 -5.66 0.62
N ARG A 59 10.51 -4.89 1.09
CA ARG A 59 10.34 -3.44 1.32
C ARG A 59 9.94 -2.69 0.05
N PRO A 60 10.61 -2.92 -1.10
CA PRO A 60 10.20 -2.25 -2.32
C PRO A 60 8.74 -2.51 -2.71
N PHE A 61 8.29 -3.76 -2.62
CA PHE A 61 6.91 -4.11 -2.91
C PHE A 61 5.94 -3.40 -1.95
N CYS A 62 6.21 -3.51 -0.65
CA CYS A 62 5.34 -2.96 0.37
C CYS A 62 5.23 -1.43 0.28
N ASP A 63 6.35 -0.76 0.04
CA ASP A 63 6.37 0.69 -0.16
C ASP A 63 5.57 1.08 -1.40
N GLU A 64 5.77 0.38 -2.51
CA GLU A 64 5.08 0.70 -3.76
C GLU A 64 3.58 0.44 -3.65
N ALA A 65 3.19 -0.66 -3.03
CA ALA A 65 1.79 -1.06 -2.92
C ALA A 65 1.02 -0.22 -1.89
N PHE A 66 1.62 0.08 -0.75
CA PHE A 66 0.94 0.70 0.39
C PHE A 66 1.54 2.03 0.80
N GLY A 67 2.87 2.10 0.94
CA GLY A 67 3.54 3.32 1.40
C GLY A 67 3.24 4.53 0.53
N LYS A 68 3.32 4.38 -0.77
CA LYS A 68 3.10 5.48 -1.71
C LYS A 68 1.67 6.00 -1.75
N ILE A 69 0.72 5.27 -1.16
CA ILE A 69 -0.65 5.79 -1.01
C ILE A 69 -0.62 7.09 -0.20
N LEU A 70 0.32 7.20 0.73
CA LEU A 70 0.46 8.39 1.57
C LEU A 70 0.89 9.65 0.80
N GLU A 71 1.31 9.52 -0.44
CA GLU A 71 1.58 10.67 -1.31
C GLU A 71 0.28 11.30 -1.81
N GLU A 72 -0.82 10.54 -1.83
CA GLU A 72 -2.12 10.99 -2.34
C GLU A 72 -3.19 11.09 -1.24
N ARG A 73 -3.01 10.35 -0.14
CA ARG A 73 -3.98 10.32 0.96
C ARG A 73 -3.22 10.48 2.28
N THR A 74 -3.87 11.06 3.27
CA THR A 74 -3.27 11.20 4.60
C THR A 74 -3.23 9.85 5.32
N LEU A 75 -2.43 9.76 6.37
CA LEU A 75 -2.40 8.57 7.21
C LEU A 75 -3.76 8.32 7.87
N GLU A 76 -4.45 9.39 8.26
CA GLU A 76 -5.79 9.29 8.83
C GLU A 76 -6.77 8.68 7.82
N GLU A 77 -6.76 9.17 6.58
CA GLU A 77 -7.58 8.61 5.51
C GLU A 77 -7.23 7.15 5.23
N PHE A 78 -5.93 6.83 5.24
CA PHE A 78 -5.44 5.47 5.05
C PHE A 78 -6.02 4.54 6.12
N ASN A 79 -5.92 4.92 7.39
CA ASN A 79 -6.40 4.11 8.50
C ASN A 79 -7.92 3.96 8.51
N ASP A 80 -8.64 4.98 8.09
CA ASP A 80 -10.10 4.92 8.01
C ASP A 80 -10.59 4.01 6.90
N LYS A 81 -9.91 4.03 5.76
CA LYS A 81 -10.34 3.31 4.56
C LYS A 81 -9.84 1.87 4.51
N LEU A 82 -8.57 1.63 4.87
CA LEU A 82 -7.93 0.34 4.69
C LEU A 82 -7.93 -0.48 5.96
N HIS A 83 -8.32 -1.75 5.84
CA HIS A 83 -8.35 -2.70 6.94
C HIS A 83 -7.58 -3.95 6.53
N PHE A 84 -6.96 -4.61 7.49
CA PHE A 84 -6.11 -5.77 7.26
C PHE A 84 -6.53 -6.91 8.19
N PRO A 85 -7.70 -7.54 7.91
CA PRO A 85 -8.32 -8.45 8.88
C PRO A 85 -7.50 -9.69 9.23
N ASP A 86 -6.69 -10.20 8.30
CA ASP A 86 -5.92 -11.43 8.53
C ASP A 86 -4.41 -11.22 8.59
N ALA A 87 -3.96 -9.96 8.67
CA ALA A 87 -2.52 -9.68 8.74
C ALA A 87 -1.94 -10.17 10.06
N ASN A 88 -0.89 -11.00 9.97
CA ASN A 88 -0.16 -11.44 11.16
C ASN A 88 0.83 -10.37 11.61
N ASP A 89 1.50 -10.61 12.75
CA ASP A 89 2.42 -9.65 13.33
C ASP A 89 3.57 -9.26 12.39
N ASN A 90 4.10 -10.21 11.63
CA ASN A 90 5.19 -9.94 10.69
C ASN A 90 4.73 -9.04 9.54
N ILE A 91 3.55 -9.33 8.99
CA ILE A 91 2.97 -8.51 7.93
C ILE A 91 2.69 -7.09 8.44
N LEU A 92 2.13 -6.97 9.64
CA LEU A 92 1.86 -5.66 10.25
C LEU A 92 3.15 -4.87 10.47
N LYS A 93 4.23 -5.52 10.89
CA LYS A 93 5.54 -4.88 11.05
C LYS A 93 6.06 -4.37 9.72
N GLU A 94 5.94 -5.17 8.67
CA GLU A 94 6.38 -4.77 7.34
C GLU A 94 5.58 -3.56 6.83
N LEU A 95 4.26 -3.58 7.01
CA LEU A 95 3.39 -2.47 6.66
C LEU A 95 3.77 -1.20 7.43
N ASN A 96 3.88 -1.30 8.75
CA ASN A 96 4.20 -0.15 9.60
C ASN A 96 5.56 0.44 9.25
N SER A 97 6.55 -0.41 8.98
CA SER A 97 7.89 0.05 8.58
C SER A 97 7.85 0.82 7.26
N ALA A 98 7.13 0.29 6.29
CA ALA A 98 7.00 0.95 4.98
C ALA A 98 6.30 2.31 5.11
N LEU A 99 5.23 2.37 5.91
CA LEU A 99 4.50 3.62 6.12
C LEU A 99 5.37 4.67 6.81
N LYS A 100 6.11 4.28 7.84
CA LYS A 100 7.01 5.19 8.56
C LYS A 100 8.09 5.75 7.65
N ILE A 101 8.72 4.90 6.85
CA ILE A 101 9.77 5.31 5.92
C ILE A 101 9.21 6.28 4.88
N ARG A 102 8.04 5.95 4.32
CA ARG A 102 7.41 6.82 3.31
C ARG A 102 7.03 8.17 3.90
N MET A 103 6.52 8.19 5.12
CA MET A 103 6.20 9.44 5.80
C MET A 103 7.42 10.33 5.99
N LYS A 104 8.56 9.74 6.34
CA LYS A 104 9.83 10.48 6.46
C LYS A 104 10.27 11.05 5.12
N ILE A 105 10.14 10.29 4.05
CA ILE A 105 10.48 10.72 2.70
C ILE A 105 9.61 11.91 2.29
N ILE A 106 8.30 11.80 2.51
CA ILE A 106 7.34 12.86 2.19
C ILE A 106 7.67 14.13 2.97
N LYS A 107 7.93 14.00 4.26
CA LYS A 107 8.28 15.13 5.13
C LYS A 107 9.56 15.80 4.66
N SER A 108 10.59 15.02 4.34
CA SER A 108 11.87 15.56 3.87
C SER A 108 11.72 16.29 2.54
N LYS A 109 10.94 15.75 1.62
CA LYS A 109 10.65 16.40 0.35
C LYS A 109 9.94 17.72 0.56
N LYS A 110 8.94 17.76 1.42
CA LYS A 110 8.17 18.96 1.71
C LYS A 110 9.06 20.04 2.34
N GLU A 111 9.91 19.66 3.28
CA GLU A 111 10.86 20.59 3.91
C GLU A 111 11.83 21.19 2.89
N ARG A 112 12.33 20.36 1.95
CA ARG A 112 13.23 20.84 0.89
C ARG A 112 12.51 21.79 -0.07
N GLU A 113 11.27 21.47 -0.42
CA GLU A 113 10.46 22.35 -1.29
C GLU A 113 10.18 23.68 -0.61
N ASP A 114 9.83 23.66 0.68
CA ASP A 114 9.58 24.89 1.46
C ASP A 114 10.84 25.73 1.53
N MET A 115 12.01 25.11 1.74
CA MET A 115 13.28 25.82 1.78
C MET A 115 13.67 26.40 0.42
N ALA A 116 13.43 25.65 -0.66
CA ALA A 116 13.74 26.09 -2.01
C ALA A 116 12.78 27.18 -2.49
N GLY A 117 11.54 27.13 -2.04
CA GLY A 117 10.52 28.11 -2.40
C GLY A 117 10.55 29.39 -1.57
N GLY A 118 11.31 29.34 -0.48
CA GLY A 118 11.47 30.48 0.39
C GLY A 118 12.52 31.45 -0.12
#